data_f996c42f4dfe142e6fc74f4a51803781
#
_entry.id   f996c42f4dfe142e6fc74f4a51803781
#
_cell.length_a   1.000
_cell.length_b   1.000
_cell.length_c   1.000
_cell.angle_alpha   90.00
_cell.angle_beta   90.00
_cell.angle_gamma   90.00
#
_symmetry.space_group_name_H-M   'P 1'
#
loop_
_entity.id
_entity.type
_entity.pdbx_description
1 polymer ?
#
loop_
_entity_poly.entity_id
_entity_poly.type
_entity_poly.pdbx_seq_one_letter_code
_entity_poly.pdbx_strand_id
1 'polypeptide(L)'
;EFQNYFLANQIDLIDRIIKKKISYLEKKRISHSVSSDFINLNKKLSITYPDKLVAGVLKINNEIVAANIGIIENRRFYYLVPVVFSDKYSSFSPGKLLIYKLLSWSKNNEVDTFDFGIGDEIYKKYWSNYSTRIFRHIDYKGTKGLIFYFIIKLYLKMKEIFKNFKL
;
A
#
# COMPACT_ATOMS: atom_id res chain seq x y z
N GLU A 1 7.03 7.60 19.45
CA GLU A 1 7.91 6.45 19.29
C GLU A 1 7.67 5.78 17.92
N PHE A 2 8.73 5.39 17.24
CA PHE A 2 8.67 4.62 15.99
C PHE A 2 9.33 3.26 16.22
N GLN A 3 8.65 2.20 15.79
CA GLN A 3 9.12 0.83 15.94
C GLN A 3 8.93 0.06 14.63
N ASN A 4 9.87 -0.83 14.30
CA ASN A 4 9.74 -1.80 13.22
C ASN A 4 9.66 -3.21 13.79
N TYR A 5 8.80 -4.01 13.19
CA TYR A 5 8.60 -5.40 13.56
C TYR A 5 8.67 -6.29 12.32
N PHE A 6 9.46 -7.36 12.39
CA PHE A 6 9.23 -8.50 11.52
C PHE A 6 7.94 -9.20 11.95
N LEU A 7 7.05 -9.46 10.99
CA LEU A 7 5.67 -9.82 11.31
C LEU A 7 5.44 -11.31 11.62
N ALA A 8 6.49 -12.16 11.62
CA ALA A 8 6.38 -13.59 11.90
C ALA A 8 5.59 -13.91 13.19
N ASN A 9 5.80 -13.10 14.23
CA ASN A 9 5.17 -13.28 15.54
C ASN A 9 4.18 -12.16 15.90
N GLN A 10 3.66 -11.42 14.91
CA GLN A 10 2.81 -10.24 15.09
C GLN A 10 1.49 -10.35 14.33
N ILE A 11 0.86 -11.53 14.39
CA ILE A 11 -0.37 -11.83 13.62
C ILE A 11 -1.51 -10.86 13.97
N ASP A 12 -1.66 -10.49 15.24
CA ASP A 12 -2.68 -9.52 15.68
C ASP A 12 -2.44 -8.12 15.10
N LEU A 13 -1.17 -7.74 14.93
CA LEU A 13 -0.82 -6.46 14.30
C LEU A 13 -1.19 -6.46 12.82
N ILE A 14 -0.98 -7.57 12.11
CA ILE A 14 -1.42 -7.74 10.70
C ILE A 14 -2.93 -7.51 10.60
N ASP A 15 -3.71 -8.19 11.44
CA ASP A 15 -5.16 -8.07 11.48
C ASP A 15 -5.61 -6.62 11.71
N ARG A 16 -5.03 -5.97 12.70
CA ARG A 16 -5.37 -4.59 13.06
C ARG A 16 -5.10 -3.63 11.90
N ILE A 17 -3.93 -3.73 11.25
CA ILE A 17 -3.54 -2.86 10.15
C ILE A 17 -4.46 -3.07 8.94
N ILE A 18 -4.69 -4.33 8.54
CA ILE A 18 -5.49 -4.63 7.35
C ILE A 18 -6.96 -4.30 7.57
N LYS A 19 -7.55 -4.64 8.72
CA LYS A 19 -8.93 -4.27 9.06
C LYS A 19 -9.12 -2.75 9.05
N LYS A 20 -8.15 -1.99 9.59
CA LYS A 20 -8.19 -0.53 9.52
C LYS A 20 -8.14 -0.02 8.07
N LYS A 21 -7.33 -0.65 7.21
CA LYS A 21 -7.27 -0.30 5.78
C LYS A 21 -8.59 -0.57 5.08
N ILE A 22 -9.22 -1.72 5.32
CA ILE A 22 -10.53 -2.07 4.77
C ILE A 22 -11.56 -1.02 5.17
N SER A 23 -11.73 -0.76 6.48
CA SER A 23 -12.66 0.24 6.99
C SER A 23 -12.45 1.64 6.38
N TYR A 24 -11.21 2.06 6.18
CA TYR A 24 -10.90 3.33 5.52
C TYR A 24 -11.37 3.33 4.06
N LEU A 25 -11.11 2.27 3.29
CA LEU A 25 -11.48 2.17 1.88
C LEU A 25 -13.00 2.15 1.71
N GLU A 26 -13.71 1.40 2.56
CA GLU A 26 -15.17 1.34 2.60
C GLU A 26 -15.78 2.71 2.90
N LYS A 27 -15.30 3.39 3.95
CA LYS A 27 -15.73 4.75 4.31
C LYS A 27 -15.55 5.75 3.16
N LYS A 28 -14.49 5.59 2.36
CA LYS A 28 -14.21 6.42 1.19
C LYS A 28 -14.93 5.94 -0.08
N ARG A 29 -15.68 4.84 -0.03
CA ARG A 29 -16.33 4.19 -1.19
C ARG A 29 -15.34 3.89 -2.32
N ILE A 30 -14.12 3.56 -1.97
CA ILE A 30 -13.07 3.17 -2.93
C ILE A 30 -13.19 1.68 -3.15
N SER A 31 -13.42 1.27 -4.41
CA SER A 31 -13.36 -0.16 -4.79
C SER A 31 -11.96 -0.71 -4.50
N HIS A 32 -11.88 -1.83 -3.79
CA HIS A 32 -10.64 -2.46 -3.39
C HIS A 32 -10.72 -3.99 -3.46
N SER A 33 -9.57 -4.61 -3.61
CA SER A 33 -9.38 -6.06 -3.56
C SER A 33 -8.93 -6.54 -2.17
N VAL A 34 -8.88 -5.65 -1.18
CA VAL A 34 -8.49 -6.00 0.19
C VAL A 34 -9.65 -6.70 0.87
N SER A 35 -9.50 -7.97 1.18
CA SER A 35 -10.52 -8.87 1.72
C SER A 35 -9.97 -9.69 2.88
N SER A 36 -10.80 -10.57 3.44
CA SER A 36 -10.36 -11.59 4.39
C SER A 36 -9.23 -12.45 3.84
N ASP A 37 -9.26 -12.76 2.54
CA ASP A 37 -8.21 -13.53 1.88
C ASP A 37 -6.88 -12.78 1.86
N PHE A 38 -6.92 -11.46 1.73
CA PHE A 38 -5.72 -10.62 1.83
C PHE A 38 -5.12 -10.64 3.25
N ILE A 39 -5.96 -10.69 4.29
CA ILE A 39 -5.50 -10.89 5.68
C ILE A 39 -4.81 -12.25 5.81
N ASN A 40 -5.46 -13.31 5.34
CA ASN A 40 -4.94 -14.67 5.42
C ASN A 40 -3.63 -14.83 4.63
N LEU A 41 -3.55 -14.19 3.44
CA LEU A 41 -2.32 -14.16 2.65
C LEU A 41 -1.17 -13.51 3.43
N ASN A 42 -1.39 -12.34 4.04
CA ASN A 42 -0.33 -11.66 4.81
C ASN A 42 0.11 -12.45 6.04
N LYS A 43 -0.84 -13.11 6.73
CA LYS A 43 -0.51 -14.03 7.83
C LYS A 43 0.35 -15.20 7.36
N LYS A 44 -0.03 -15.82 6.25
CA LYS A 44 0.74 -16.94 5.67
C LYS A 44 2.13 -16.47 5.24
N LEU A 45 2.23 -15.31 4.58
CA LEU A 45 3.50 -14.73 4.16
C LEU A 45 4.41 -14.44 5.37
N SER A 46 3.88 -13.93 6.48
CA SER A 46 4.68 -13.62 7.67
C SER A 46 5.27 -14.87 8.34
N ILE A 47 4.59 -16.01 8.21
CA ILE A 47 5.08 -17.30 8.72
C ILE A 47 6.10 -17.92 7.74
N THR A 48 5.79 -17.87 6.43
CA THR A 48 6.62 -18.50 5.40
C THR A 48 7.93 -17.73 5.15
N TYR A 49 7.89 -16.40 5.27
CA TYR A 49 9.01 -15.48 5.01
C TYR A 49 9.17 -14.51 6.19
N PRO A 50 9.61 -15.00 7.36
CA PRO A 50 9.62 -14.24 8.61
C PRO A 50 10.54 -13.01 8.58
N ASP A 51 11.54 -13.03 7.73
CA ASP A 51 12.55 -11.99 7.52
C ASP A 51 12.18 -10.95 6.46
N LYS A 52 11.07 -11.16 5.73
CA LYS A 52 10.70 -10.29 4.60
C LYS A 52 9.53 -9.36 4.88
N LEU A 53 8.56 -9.81 5.66
CA LEU A 53 7.37 -9.00 5.96
C LEU A 53 7.62 -8.13 7.20
N VAL A 54 7.57 -6.81 7.01
CA VAL A 54 7.89 -5.81 8.04
C VAL A 54 6.73 -4.86 8.26
N ALA A 55 6.42 -4.57 9.52
CA ALA A 55 5.55 -3.45 9.88
C ALA A 55 6.37 -2.30 10.47
N GLY A 56 6.21 -1.10 9.91
CA GLY A 56 6.58 0.14 10.57
C GLY A 56 5.38 0.67 11.36
N VAL A 57 5.57 1.00 12.62
CA VAL A 57 4.52 1.45 13.54
C VAL A 57 4.93 2.73 14.25
N LEU A 58 4.08 3.73 14.18
CA LEU A 58 4.21 4.98 14.92
C LEU A 58 3.23 4.98 16.10
N LYS A 59 3.75 5.19 17.30
CA LYS A 59 2.97 5.22 18.54
C LYS A 59 3.07 6.56 19.25
N ILE A 60 1.98 6.98 19.90
CA ILE A 60 1.92 8.07 20.87
C ILE A 60 1.25 7.51 22.12
N ASN A 61 1.91 7.61 23.28
CA ASN A 61 1.40 7.07 24.56
C ASN A 61 0.92 5.61 24.45
N ASN A 62 1.72 4.73 23.81
CA ASN A 62 1.41 3.34 23.51
C ASN A 62 0.24 3.08 22.54
N GLU A 63 -0.43 4.13 22.06
CA GLU A 63 -1.48 4.03 21.04
C GLU A 63 -0.86 4.06 19.64
N ILE A 64 -1.25 3.12 18.77
CA ILE A 64 -0.82 3.12 17.36
C ILE A 64 -1.57 4.24 16.63
N VAL A 65 -0.82 5.21 16.11
CA VAL A 65 -1.39 6.34 15.37
C VAL A 65 -1.25 6.18 13.85
N ALA A 66 -0.19 5.53 13.40
CA ALA A 66 -0.01 5.17 12.00
C ALA A 66 0.81 3.87 11.90
N ALA A 67 0.55 3.10 10.86
CA ALA A 67 1.33 1.90 10.57
C ALA A 67 1.37 1.63 9.06
N ASN A 68 2.35 0.81 8.66
CA ASN A 68 2.45 0.26 7.31
C ASN A 68 2.88 -1.20 7.37
N ILE A 69 2.34 -2.03 6.50
CA ILE A 69 2.93 -3.33 6.17
C ILE A 69 3.69 -3.17 4.87
N GLY A 70 4.94 -3.60 4.86
CA GLY A 70 5.80 -3.63 3.68
C GLY A 70 6.51 -4.97 3.55
N ILE A 71 7.10 -5.20 2.39
CA ILE A 71 7.93 -6.36 2.09
C ILE A 71 9.34 -5.88 1.73
N ILE A 72 10.35 -6.60 2.21
CA ILE A 72 11.75 -6.43 1.79
C ILE A 72 12.10 -7.58 0.85
N GLU A 73 12.58 -7.25 -0.33
CA GLU A 73 13.10 -8.22 -1.28
C GLU A 73 14.21 -7.58 -2.12
N ASN A 74 15.36 -8.24 -2.22
CA ASN A 74 16.51 -7.79 -3.02
C ASN A 74 16.90 -6.31 -2.74
N ARG A 75 17.07 -5.95 -1.46
CA ARG A 75 17.41 -4.60 -0.98
C ARG A 75 16.38 -3.52 -1.39
N ARG A 76 15.14 -3.94 -1.69
CA ARG A 76 14.01 -3.06 -2.00
C ARG A 76 12.91 -3.23 -0.94
N PHE A 77 12.46 -2.12 -0.38
CA PHE A 77 11.30 -2.09 0.52
C PHE A 77 10.05 -1.67 -0.26
N TYR A 78 9.06 -2.52 -0.31
CA TYR A 78 7.77 -2.25 -0.92
C TYR A 78 6.79 -1.72 0.14
N TYR A 79 6.35 -0.47 -0.02
CA TYR A 79 5.41 0.21 0.86
C TYR A 79 3.97 -0.15 0.46
N LEU A 80 3.36 -1.17 1.10
CA LEU A 80 2.14 -1.80 0.59
C LEU A 80 0.85 -1.33 1.26
N VAL A 81 0.76 -1.38 2.60
CA VAL A 81 -0.50 -1.18 3.34
C VAL A 81 -0.35 -0.06 4.37
N PRO A 82 -0.27 1.21 3.94
CA PRO A 82 -0.26 2.34 4.86
C PRO A 82 -1.65 2.58 5.45
N VAL A 83 -1.68 2.86 6.75
CA VAL A 83 -2.89 3.26 7.49
C VAL A 83 -2.59 4.33 8.52
N VAL A 84 -3.57 5.21 8.75
CA VAL A 84 -3.64 6.12 9.90
C VAL A 84 -4.80 5.65 10.78
N PHE A 85 -4.53 5.45 12.06
CA PHE A 85 -5.49 4.85 12.99
C PHE A 85 -6.43 5.88 13.61
N SER A 86 -5.97 7.09 13.85
CA SER A 86 -6.73 8.10 14.57
C SER A 86 -6.66 9.46 13.86
N ASP A 87 -7.80 10.12 13.73
CA ASP A 87 -7.88 11.49 13.22
C ASP A 87 -7.46 12.53 14.28
N LYS A 88 -7.39 12.13 15.56
CA LYS A 88 -6.97 12.97 16.70
C LYS A 88 -5.63 13.67 16.48
N TYR A 89 -4.71 12.99 15.78
CA TYR A 89 -3.36 13.49 15.53
C TYR A 89 -3.16 13.96 14.08
N SER A 90 -4.23 14.25 13.34
CA SER A 90 -4.19 14.62 11.93
C SER A 90 -3.35 15.87 11.66
N SER A 91 -3.37 16.87 12.57
CA SER A 91 -2.56 18.10 12.49
C SER A 91 -1.05 17.81 12.44
N PHE A 92 -0.59 16.73 13.04
CA PHE A 92 0.82 16.30 13.02
C PHE A 92 1.19 15.44 11.82
N SER A 93 0.26 15.20 10.91
CA SER A 93 0.47 14.40 9.69
C SER A 93 1.17 13.05 9.95
N PRO A 94 0.61 12.15 10.80
CA PRO A 94 1.29 10.94 11.24
C PRO A 94 1.68 10.00 10.08
N GLY A 95 0.93 10.02 8.98
CA GLY A 95 1.30 9.28 7.77
C GLY A 95 2.59 9.76 7.12
N LYS A 96 2.81 11.08 7.06
CA LYS A 96 4.06 11.67 6.55
C LYS A 96 5.23 11.36 7.48
N LEU A 97 5.02 11.47 8.79
CA LEU A 97 6.03 11.13 9.77
C LEU A 97 6.42 9.66 9.71
N LEU A 98 5.45 8.76 9.49
CA LEU A 98 5.71 7.33 9.31
C LEU A 98 6.60 7.08 8.08
N ILE A 99 6.30 7.72 6.93
CA ILE A 99 7.12 7.62 5.71
C ILE A 99 8.55 8.08 6.00
N TYR A 100 8.72 9.25 6.61
CA TYR A 100 10.04 9.76 6.97
C TYR A 100 10.84 8.76 7.83
N LYS A 101 10.20 8.20 8.85
CA LYS A 101 10.84 7.21 9.74
C LYS A 101 11.18 5.91 9.01
N LEU A 102 10.31 5.44 8.13
CA LEU A 102 10.57 4.25 7.30
C LEU A 102 11.72 4.49 6.30
N LEU A 103 11.80 5.65 5.67
CA LEU A 103 12.91 6.01 4.78
C LEU A 103 14.23 6.05 5.55
N SER A 104 14.24 6.68 6.75
CA SER A 104 15.42 6.70 7.61
C SER A 104 15.84 5.30 8.04
N TRP A 105 14.88 4.46 8.42
CA TRP A 105 15.13 3.06 8.77
C TRP A 105 15.68 2.27 7.57
N SER A 106 15.08 2.42 6.39
CA SER A 106 15.54 1.77 5.15
C SER A 106 17.00 2.08 4.85
N LYS A 107 17.38 3.34 4.95
CA LYS A 107 18.77 3.78 4.77
C LYS A 107 19.75 3.07 5.73
N ASN A 108 19.34 2.87 6.98
CA ASN A 108 20.16 2.25 8.02
C ASN A 108 20.17 0.72 7.96
N ASN A 109 19.32 0.11 7.12
CA ASN A 109 19.16 -1.35 6.98
C ASN A 109 19.44 -1.85 5.56
N GLU A 110 20.37 -1.20 4.87
CA GLU A 110 20.87 -1.59 3.54
C GLU A 110 19.78 -1.73 2.46
N VAL A 111 18.68 -0.96 2.58
CA VAL A 111 17.65 -0.89 1.56
C VAL A 111 18.00 0.20 0.56
N ASP A 112 18.29 -0.20 -0.67
CA ASP A 112 18.70 0.72 -1.75
C ASP A 112 17.50 1.43 -2.40
N THR A 113 16.35 0.77 -2.41
CA THR A 113 15.15 1.29 -3.08
C THR A 113 13.94 1.25 -2.16
N PHE A 114 13.28 2.39 -1.99
CA PHE A 114 11.98 2.48 -1.33
C PHE A 114 10.88 2.64 -2.40
N ASP A 115 10.05 1.60 -2.57
CA ASP A 115 9.04 1.52 -3.61
C ASP A 115 7.64 1.84 -3.03
N PHE A 116 7.06 2.95 -3.46
CA PHE A 116 5.71 3.37 -3.05
C PHE A 116 4.58 2.62 -3.76
N GLY A 117 4.92 1.67 -4.63
CA GLY A 117 3.96 0.89 -5.40
C GLY A 117 3.23 1.67 -6.48
N ILE A 118 2.22 1.03 -7.06
CA ILE A 118 1.44 1.57 -8.18
C ILE A 118 0.55 2.71 -7.69
N GLY A 119 0.42 3.75 -8.53
CA GLY A 119 -0.46 4.90 -8.32
C GLY A 119 0.27 6.22 -8.50
N ASP A 120 -0.50 7.28 -8.73
CA ASP A 120 -0.03 8.63 -9.01
C ASP A 120 -0.41 9.63 -7.89
N GLU A 121 -0.60 9.11 -6.67
CA GLU A 121 -0.96 9.94 -5.53
C GLU A 121 0.11 11.01 -5.27
N ILE A 122 -0.35 12.25 -5.07
CA ILE A 122 0.50 13.45 -4.96
C ILE A 122 1.62 13.28 -3.94
N TYR A 123 1.34 12.64 -2.79
CA TYR A 123 2.36 12.47 -1.75
C TYR A 123 3.56 11.65 -2.23
N LYS A 124 3.38 10.68 -3.15
CA LYS A 124 4.48 9.87 -3.70
C LYS A 124 5.49 10.76 -4.44
N LYS A 125 5.01 11.75 -5.18
CA LYS A 125 5.88 12.70 -5.91
C LYS A 125 6.79 13.51 -4.99
N TYR A 126 6.34 13.78 -3.75
CA TYR A 126 7.17 14.51 -2.79
C TYR A 126 8.27 13.65 -2.16
N TRP A 127 8.07 12.34 -2.09
CA TRP A 127 8.99 11.41 -1.43
C TRP A 127 9.84 10.59 -2.40
N SER A 128 9.51 10.56 -3.69
CA SER A 128 10.24 9.81 -4.70
C SER A 128 11.10 10.72 -5.56
N ASN A 129 12.29 10.25 -5.88
CA ASN A 129 13.20 10.89 -6.83
C ASN A 129 13.07 10.31 -8.26
N TYR A 130 12.25 9.27 -8.44
CA TYR A 130 12.14 8.53 -9.68
C TYR A 130 10.74 7.90 -9.83
N SER A 131 10.24 7.79 -11.05
CA SER A 131 8.98 7.10 -11.36
C SER A 131 9.08 6.28 -12.63
N THR A 132 8.47 5.07 -12.62
CA THR A 132 8.40 4.18 -13.78
C THR A 132 6.98 4.12 -14.31
N ARG A 133 6.82 4.18 -15.62
CA ARG A 133 5.53 3.95 -16.26
C ARG A 133 5.26 2.45 -16.35
N ILE A 134 4.07 2.04 -15.92
CA ILE A 134 3.60 0.67 -16.06
C ILE A 134 2.58 0.65 -17.20
N PHE A 135 2.79 -0.25 -18.15
CA PHE A 135 1.89 -0.46 -19.27
C PHE A 135 1.07 -1.71 -19.06
N ARG A 136 -0.20 -1.66 -19.46
CA ARG A 136 -1.08 -2.85 -19.50
C ARG A 136 -1.28 -3.26 -20.95
N HIS A 137 -0.91 -4.48 -21.28
CA HIS A 137 -1.30 -5.11 -22.53
C HIS A 137 -2.59 -5.91 -22.30
N ILE A 138 -3.54 -5.80 -23.20
CA ILE A 138 -4.80 -6.56 -23.21
C ILE A 138 -4.91 -7.17 -24.60
N ASP A 139 -4.97 -8.49 -24.66
CA ASP A 139 -5.19 -9.25 -25.87
C ASP A 139 -6.47 -10.08 -25.77
N TYR A 140 -6.92 -10.67 -26.88
CA TYR A 140 -8.15 -11.45 -26.94
C TYR A 140 -7.97 -12.70 -27.79
N LYS A 141 -8.78 -13.72 -27.49
CA LYS A 141 -8.88 -14.95 -28.28
C LYS A 141 -10.34 -15.25 -28.61
N GLY A 142 -10.60 -15.44 -29.92
CA GLY A 142 -11.94 -15.73 -30.43
C GLY A 142 -12.92 -14.55 -30.40
N THR A 143 -14.12 -14.78 -30.95
CA THR A 143 -15.15 -13.72 -31.12
C THR A 143 -15.67 -13.16 -29.80
N LYS A 144 -15.88 -14.01 -28.79
CA LYS A 144 -16.30 -13.58 -27.45
C LYS A 144 -15.24 -12.70 -26.79
N GLY A 145 -13.97 -13.09 -26.92
CA GLY A 145 -12.84 -12.29 -26.40
C GLY A 145 -12.74 -10.92 -27.08
N LEU A 146 -13.00 -10.85 -28.38
CA LEU A 146 -13.03 -9.59 -29.14
C LEU A 146 -14.09 -8.61 -28.61
N ILE A 147 -15.29 -9.10 -28.30
CA ILE A 147 -16.36 -8.28 -27.72
C ILE A 147 -15.92 -7.72 -26.35
N PHE A 148 -15.40 -8.58 -25.46
CA PHE A 148 -14.87 -8.15 -24.16
C PHE A 148 -13.72 -7.13 -24.28
N TYR A 149 -12.84 -7.32 -25.25
CA TYR A 149 -11.74 -6.39 -25.52
C TYR A 149 -12.26 -4.97 -25.84
N PHE A 150 -13.27 -4.86 -26.71
CA PHE A 150 -13.87 -3.57 -27.04
C PHE A 150 -14.58 -2.94 -25.84
N ILE A 151 -15.31 -3.72 -25.04
CA ILE A 151 -15.97 -3.25 -23.82
C ILE A 151 -14.94 -2.69 -22.83
N ILE A 152 -13.86 -3.44 -22.59
CA ILE A 152 -12.78 -2.99 -21.69
C ILE A 152 -12.10 -1.74 -22.23
N LYS A 153 -11.80 -1.68 -23.51
CA LYS A 153 -11.21 -0.46 -24.14
C LYS A 153 -12.11 0.76 -23.99
N LEU A 154 -13.40 0.61 -24.24
CA LEU A 154 -14.38 1.69 -24.07
C LEU A 154 -14.44 2.15 -22.61
N TYR A 155 -14.54 1.20 -21.66
CA TYR A 155 -14.54 1.49 -20.23
C TYR A 155 -13.28 2.26 -19.80
N LEU A 156 -12.09 1.82 -20.22
CA LEU A 156 -10.83 2.47 -19.87
C LEU A 156 -10.76 3.90 -20.46
N LYS A 157 -11.21 4.10 -21.70
CA LYS A 157 -11.28 5.42 -22.33
C LYS A 157 -12.25 6.36 -21.61
N MET A 158 -13.42 5.87 -21.22
CA MET A 158 -14.36 6.65 -20.41
C MET A 158 -13.77 7.03 -19.05
N LYS A 159 -13.13 6.10 -18.36
CA LYS A 159 -12.46 6.36 -17.07
C LYS A 159 -11.38 7.43 -17.19
N GLU A 160 -10.62 7.45 -18.26
CA GLU A 160 -9.59 8.48 -18.54
C GLU A 160 -10.23 9.86 -18.76
N ILE A 161 -11.30 9.93 -19.54
CA ILE A 161 -12.07 11.16 -19.76
C ILE A 161 -12.60 11.71 -18.42
N PHE A 162 -13.25 10.86 -17.60
CA PHE A 162 -13.77 11.28 -16.30
C PHE A 162 -12.68 11.68 -15.30
N LYS A 163 -11.48 11.12 -15.41
CA LYS A 163 -10.34 11.54 -14.58
C LYS A 163 -9.89 12.96 -14.93
N ASN A 164 -9.94 13.33 -16.21
CA ASN A 164 -9.56 14.67 -16.69
C ASN A 164 -10.62 15.74 -16.37
N PHE A 165 -11.87 15.34 -16.12
CA PHE A 165 -12.95 16.27 -15.71
C PHE A 165 -13.04 16.49 -14.18
N LYS A 166 -12.24 15.79 -13.36
CA LYS A 166 -12.16 15.95 -11.90
C LYS A 166 -10.97 16.81 -11.44
N LEU A 167 -10.59 17.77 -12.27
CA LEU A 167 -9.67 18.87 -11.91
C LEU A 167 -10.45 20.04 -11.36
#